data_19eb322f27e9251c82b6fa2738c2c558
#
_entry.id   19eb322f27e9251c82b6fa2738c2c558
#
_cell.length_a   1.000
_cell.length_b   1.000
_cell.length_c   1.000
_cell.angle_alpha   90.00
_cell.angle_beta   90.00
_cell.angle_gamma   90.00
#
_symmetry.space_group_name_H-M   'P 1'
#
loop_
_entity.id
_entity.type
_entity.pdbx_description
1 polymer ?
#
loop_
_entity_poly.entity_id
_entity_poly.type
_entity_poly.pdbx_seq_one_letter_code
_entity_poly.pdbx_strand_id
1 'polypeptide(L)'
;KDFLVMTFTPLSGEIFDSVNLGHINNLKKTILDIEGIESVISIIDLPLVKSSDVAFTDMIDDVPSIGSGNVDIDKAKTEILNSPIYQDLIISRDSKTTALQINIKNNSKLISLGNIRAKLISEELNNTISSGDRIKLLEIKNKYRDLKATHDLASHKMLEDIRNIKSAFESKNKVELRMGGIPMIADDMITYVRNDLVNFGIGVLLFIIITLTTIF
;
A
#
# COMPACT_ATOMS: atom_id res chain seq x y z
N LYS A 1 -5.61 0.58 9.43
CA LYS A 1 -5.90 0.51 8.01
C LYS A 1 -4.57 0.45 7.27
N ASP A 2 -4.39 -0.56 6.43
CA ASP A 2 -3.14 -0.76 5.71
C ASP A 2 -3.07 0.18 4.49
N PHE A 3 -1.90 0.74 4.27
CA PHE A 3 -1.63 1.60 3.13
C PHE A 3 -0.18 1.41 2.62
N LEU A 4 0.03 1.78 1.38
CA LEU A 4 1.34 1.92 0.76
C LEU A 4 1.60 3.40 0.48
N VAL A 5 2.86 3.78 0.45
CA VAL A 5 3.31 5.09 -0.01
C VAL A 5 4.11 4.89 -1.29
N MET A 6 3.77 5.63 -2.32
CA MET A 6 4.55 5.70 -3.55
C MET A 6 5.04 7.13 -3.74
N THR A 7 6.35 7.33 -3.85
CA THR A 7 6.91 8.64 -4.17
C THR A 7 6.96 8.83 -5.68
N PHE A 8 6.75 10.07 -6.11
CA PHE A 8 6.84 10.51 -7.50
C PHE A 8 7.85 11.64 -7.60
N THR A 9 8.93 11.42 -8.35
CA THR A 9 9.99 12.40 -8.59
C THR A 9 10.13 12.59 -10.09
N PRO A 10 9.72 13.75 -10.67
CA PRO A 10 9.94 14.04 -12.07
C PRO A 10 11.44 14.22 -12.35
N LEU A 11 11.92 13.61 -13.42
CA LEU A 11 13.31 13.78 -13.88
C LEU A 11 13.48 15.03 -14.75
N SER A 12 12.40 15.73 -15.10
CA SER A 12 12.38 17.00 -15.80
C SER A 12 11.17 17.84 -15.38
N GLY A 13 11.38 19.15 -15.26
CA GLY A 13 10.36 20.10 -14.81
C GLY A 13 10.11 20.03 -13.29
N GLU A 14 9.06 20.71 -12.86
CA GLU A 14 8.60 20.78 -11.48
C GLU A 14 7.36 19.89 -11.25
N ILE A 15 7.07 19.52 -10.00
CA ILE A 15 5.88 18.72 -9.64
C ILE A 15 4.60 19.43 -10.11
N PHE A 16 4.54 20.75 -9.99
CA PHE A 16 3.36 21.56 -10.31
C PHE A 16 3.19 21.87 -11.81
N ASP A 17 4.13 21.41 -12.65
CA ASP A 17 3.95 21.54 -14.11
C ASP A 17 2.74 20.71 -14.55
N SER A 18 1.97 21.23 -15.49
CA SER A 18 0.75 20.58 -16.00
C SER A 18 0.98 19.17 -16.51
N VAL A 19 2.16 18.90 -17.10
CA VAL A 19 2.56 17.58 -17.58
C VAL A 19 2.74 16.61 -16.40
N ASN A 20 3.45 17.04 -15.35
CA ASN A 20 3.73 16.20 -14.18
C ASN A 20 2.48 15.99 -13.33
N LEU A 21 1.63 17.01 -13.16
CA LEU A 21 0.30 16.84 -12.53
C LEU A 21 -0.58 15.88 -13.33
N GLY A 22 -0.52 15.94 -14.67
CA GLY A 22 -1.18 14.97 -15.55
C GLY A 22 -0.66 13.54 -15.38
N HIS A 23 0.66 13.36 -15.23
CA HIS A 23 1.27 12.07 -14.94
C HIS A 23 0.81 11.52 -13.58
N ILE A 24 0.78 12.36 -12.53
CA ILE A 24 0.31 11.95 -11.19
C ILE A 24 -1.14 11.51 -11.25
N ASN A 25 -2.01 12.26 -11.95
CA ASN A 25 -3.43 11.92 -12.11
C ASN A 25 -3.62 10.59 -12.88
N ASN A 26 -2.85 10.37 -13.94
CA ASN A 26 -2.91 9.13 -14.70
C ASN A 26 -2.42 7.93 -13.86
N LEU A 27 -1.28 8.08 -13.18
CA LEU A 27 -0.76 7.05 -12.27
C LEU A 27 -1.77 6.70 -11.18
N LYS A 28 -2.38 7.71 -10.54
CA LYS A 28 -3.43 7.54 -9.55
C LYS A 28 -4.60 6.73 -10.08
N LYS A 29 -5.13 7.08 -11.26
CA LYS A 29 -6.25 6.37 -11.89
C LYS A 29 -5.89 4.92 -12.18
N THR A 30 -4.71 4.69 -12.78
CA THR A 30 -4.25 3.32 -13.11
C THR A 30 -4.09 2.44 -11.87
N ILE A 31 -3.59 3.00 -10.76
CA ILE A 31 -3.48 2.25 -9.49
C ILE A 31 -4.87 1.99 -8.88
N LEU A 32 -5.79 2.95 -8.97
CA LEU A 32 -7.14 2.82 -8.43
C LEU A 32 -7.95 1.70 -9.09
N ASP A 33 -7.64 1.35 -10.35
CA ASP A 33 -8.29 0.26 -11.09
C ASP A 33 -7.84 -1.15 -10.62
N ILE A 34 -6.81 -1.24 -9.75
CA ILE A 34 -6.34 -2.53 -9.22
C ILE A 34 -7.33 -3.05 -8.17
N GLU A 35 -7.69 -4.33 -8.29
CA GLU A 35 -8.52 -5.01 -7.29
C GLU A 35 -7.83 -5.00 -5.92
N GLY A 36 -8.55 -4.63 -4.87
CA GLY A 36 -8.02 -4.52 -3.50
C GLY A 36 -7.57 -3.11 -3.10
N ILE A 37 -7.50 -2.15 -4.03
CA ILE A 37 -7.26 -0.74 -3.71
C ILE A 37 -8.59 -0.07 -3.37
N GLU A 38 -8.62 0.67 -2.25
CA GLU A 38 -9.78 1.41 -1.79
C GLU A 38 -9.79 2.86 -2.28
N SER A 39 -8.64 3.51 -2.18
CA SER A 39 -8.45 4.90 -2.63
C SER A 39 -6.97 5.21 -2.83
N VAL A 40 -6.69 6.20 -3.66
CA VAL A 40 -5.35 6.77 -3.84
C VAL A 40 -5.45 8.27 -3.61
N ILE A 41 -4.68 8.78 -2.66
CA ILE A 41 -4.60 10.20 -2.32
C ILE A 41 -3.24 10.71 -2.77
N SER A 42 -3.23 11.84 -3.44
CA SER A 42 -2.02 12.49 -3.98
C SER A 42 -2.08 14.00 -3.77
N ILE A 43 -1.05 14.70 -4.19
CA ILE A 43 -0.98 16.16 -4.12
C ILE A 43 -2.16 16.86 -4.83
N ILE A 44 -2.75 16.21 -5.84
CA ILE A 44 -3.90 16.78 -6.59
C ILE A 44 -5.20 16.78 -5.77
N ASP A 45 -5.28 15.94 -4.74
CA ASP A 45 -6.49 15.76 -3.91
C ASP A 45 -6.48 16.57 -2.64
N LEU A 46 -5.39 17.31 -2.39
CA LEU A 46 -5.24 18.07 -1.15
C LEU A 46 -6.28 19.18 -1.06
N PRO A 47 -6.98 19.30 0.08
CA PRO A 47 -7.90 20.42 0.31
C PRO A 47 -7.14 21.74 0.38
N LEU A 48 -7.55 22.69 -0.46
CA LEU A 48 -6.95 24.01 -0.58
C LEU A 48 -7.97 25.08 -0.17
N VAL A 49 -7.78 25.66 1.01
CA VAL A 49 -8.71 26.62 1.59
C VAL A 49 -8.37 28.06 1.22
N LYS A 50 -7.05 28.36 1.08
CA LYS A 50 -6.57 29.72 0.83
C LYS A 50 -6.42 30.05 -0.65
N SER A 51 -6.30 29.03 -1.50
CA SER A 51 -6.02 29.18 -2.92
C SER A 51 -7.28 29.17 -3.79
N SER A 52 -8.46 28.96 -3.19
CA SER A 52 -9.73 28.97 -3.87
C SER A 52 -10.40 30.33 -3.76
N ASP A 53 -10.98 30.80 -4.84
CA ASP A 53 -11.86 31.99 -4.86
C ASP A 53 -13.32 31.64 -4.44
N VAL A 54 -13.53 30.43 -3.90
CA VAL A 54 -14.84 29.91 -3.47
C VAL A 54 -15.15 30.39 -2.05
N ALA A 55 -16.37 30.90 -1.82
CA ALA A 55 -16.80 31.34 -0.49
C ALA A 55 -16.82 30.17 0.50
N PHE A 56 -16.45 30.43 1.75
CA PHE A 56 -16.35 29.41 2.83
C PHE A 56 -17.64 28.61 3.03
N THR A 57 -18.79 29.19 2.71
CA THR A 57 -20.11 28.55 2.77
C THR A 57 -20.30 27.46 1.72
N ASP A 58 -19.65 27.59 0.57
CA ASP A 58 -19.79 26.69 -0.57
C ASP A 58 -18.74 25.56 -0.53
N MET A 59 -17.75 25.66 0.36
CA MET A 59 -16.72 24.65 0.58
C MET A 59 -17.22 23.42 1.36
N ILE A 60 -18.44 23.45 1.89
CA ILE A 60 -18.99 22.34 2.68
C ILE A 60 -19.31 21.14 1.78
N ASP A 61 -19.73 21.39 0.55
CA ASP A 61 -20.13 20.33 -0.40
C ASP A 61 -19.04 20.00 -1.45
N ASP A 62 -18.11 20.91 -1.72
CA ASP A 62 -17.01 20.67 -2.70
C ASP A 62 -15.74 21.39 -2.28
N VAL A 63 -14.83 20.65 -1.64
CA VAL A 63 -13.56 21.20 -1.16
C VAL A 63 -12.62 21.41 -2.34
N PRO A 64 -12.19 22.66 -2.62
CA PRO A 64 -11.30 22.95 -3.73
C PRO A 64 -9.98 22.18 -3.63
N SER A 65 -9.54 21.66 -4.77
CA SER A 65 -8.27 20.95 -4.92
C SER A 65 -7.69 21.19 -6.31
N ILE A 66 -6.43 20.87 -6.54
CA ILE A 66 -5.84 20.92 -7.88
C ILE A 66 -6.66 20.06 -8.87
N GLY A 67 -7.14 18.91 -8.39
CA GLY A 67 -7.93 17.97 -9.19
C GLY A 67 -9.33 18.46 -9.57
N SER A 68 -9.93 19.38 -8.81
CA SER A 68 -11.24 19.97 -9.15
C SER A 68 -11.17 20.99 -10.30
N GLY A 69 -9.96 21.45 -10.65
CA GLY A 69 -9.75 22.40 -11.75
C GLY A 69 -10.14 23.86 -11.44
N ASN A 70 -10.65 24.13 -10.25
CA ASN A 70 -11.14 25.47 -9.84
C ASN A 70 -10.13 26.22 -8.96
N VAL A 71 -8.83 25.92 -9.09
CA VAL A 71 -7.77 26.46 -8.24
C VAL A 71 -6.63 26.97 -9.11
N ASP A 72 -6.13 28.15 -8.76
CA ASP A 72 -4.91 28.72 -9.33
C ASP A 72 -3.69 27.90 -8.87
N ILE A 73 -2.94 27.33 -9.80
CA ILE A 73 -1.81 26.43 -9.52
C ILE A 73 -0.70 27.13 -8.73
N ASP A 74 -0.41 28.41 -9.00
CA ASP A 74 0.65 29.16 -8.30
C ASP A 74 0.24 29.45 -6.85
N LYS A 75 -1.03 29.78 -6.62
CA LYS A 75 -1.57 29.93 -5.27
C LYS A 75 -1.57 28.60 -4.55
N ALA A 76 -2.02 27.51 -5.20
CA ALA A 76 -2.01 26.14 -4.67
C ALA A 76 -0.60 25.70 -4.28
N LYS A 77 0.39 25.89 -5.15
CA LYS A 77 1.81 25.64 -4.88
C LYS A 77 2.27 26.36 -3.62
N THR A 78 1.95 27.65 -3.51
CA THR A 78 2.32 28.48 -2.36
C THR A 78 1.67 27.96 -1.05
N GLU A 79 0.38 27.60 -1.11
CA GLU A 79 -0.35 27.06 0.05
C GLU A 79 0.22 25.72 0.50
N ILE A 80 0.47 24.80 -0.42
CA ILE A 80 0.99 23.46 -0.12
C ILE A 80 2.41 23.54 0.45
N LEU A 81 3.28 24.35 -0.15
CA LEU A 81 4.67 24.49 0.30
C LEU A 81 4.82 25.19 1.65
N ASN A 82 3.88 26.06 2.02
CA ASN A 82 3.88 26.74 3.30
C ASN A 82 3.04 26.03 4.38
N SER A 83 2.42 24.90 4.05
CA SER A 83 1.61 24.14 4.99
C SER A 83 2.48 23.20 5.83
N PRO A 84 2.50 23.33 7.15
CA PRO A 84 3.22 22.40 8.03
C PRO A 84 2.63 20.98 8.02
N ILE A 85 1.41 20.82 7.48
CA ILE A 85 0.73 19.53 7.37
C ILE A 85 1.18 18.79 6.11
N TYR A 86 1.44 19.49 5.01
CA TYR A 86 1.77 18.89 3.72
C TYR A 86 3.26 18.75 3.50
N GLN A 87 4.04 19.67 4.06
CA GLN A 87 5.50 19.65 3.97
C GLN A 87 6.07 18.43 4.73
N ASP A 88 7.01 17.74 4.14
CA ASP A 88 7.63 16.49 4.62
C ASP A 88 6.70 15.26 4.68
N LEU A 89 5.37 15.42 4.52
CA LEU A 89 4.44 14.28 4.46
C LEU A 89 3.98 13.98 3.03
N ILE A 90 3.61 15.01 2.28
CA ILE A 90 3.09 14.87 0.91
C ILE A 90 4.08 15.40 -0.12
N ILE A 91 4.83 16.44 0.23
CA ILE A 91 5.84 17.05 -0.65
C ILE A 91 7.14 17.26 0.11
N SER A 92 8.26 16.98 -0.55
CA SER A 92 9.59 17.22 0.00
C SER A 92 9.90 18.72 0.11
N ARG A 93 10.78 19.10 1.04
CA ARG A 93 11.18 20.51 1.27
C ARG A 93 11.78 21.17 0.04
N ASP A 94 12.48 20.39 -0.78
CA ASP A 94 13.08 20.87 -2.04
C ASP A 94 12.07 20.89 -3.20
N SER A 95 10.80 20.55 -2.95
CA SER A 95 9.70 20.50 -3.91
C SER A 95 9.94 19.58 -5.11
N LYS A 96 10.87 18.62 -4.99
CA LYS A 96 11.24 17.71 -6.09
C LYS A 96 10.50 16.39 -6.06
N THR A 97 9.96 15.99 -4.91
CA THR A 97 9.31 14.70 -4.73
C THR A 97 7.96 14.89 -4.07
N THR A 98 6.95 14.24 -4.56
CA THR A 98 5.63 14.14 -3.91
C THR A 98 5.28 12.69 -3.62
N ALA A 99 4.34 12.48 -2.70
CA ALA A 99 3.88 11.16 -2.29
C ALA A 99 2.44 10.91 -2.71
N LEU A 100 2.16 9.66 -3.10
CA LEU A 100 0.83 9.10 -3.25
C LEU A 100 0.60 8.11 -2.12
N GLN A 101 -0.48 8.26 -1.37
CA GLN A 101 -0.94 7.29 -0.39
C GLN A 101 -1.95 6.36 -1.03
N ILE A 102 -1.65 5.07 -1.07
CA ILE A 102 -2.47 4.02 -1.67
C ILE A 102 -3.11 3.25 -0.53
N ASN A 103 -4.40 3.43 -0.30
CA ASN A 103 -5.16 2.77 0.75
C ASN A 103 -5.68 1.43 0.27
N ILE A 104 -5.44 0.38 1.05
CA ILE A 104 -5.85 -1.00 0.74
C ILE A 104 -7.19 -1.29 1.40
N LYS A 105 -8.07 -2.01 0.70
CA LYS A 105 -9.36 -2.46 1.23
C LYS A 105 -9.17 -3.41 2.40
N ASN A 106 -9.81 -3.11 3.52
CA ASN A 106 -9.81 -4.00 4.66
C ASN A 106 -10.70 -5.23 4.42
N ASN A 107 -10.19 -6.41 4.79
CA ASN A 107 -11.00 -7.62 4.85
C ASN A 107 -11.71 -7.72 6.21
N SER A 108 -12.91 -7.16 6.32
CA SER A 108 -13.69 -7.12 7.57
C SER A 108 -13.99 -8.53 8.13
N LYS A 109 -14.16 -9.54 7.25
CA LYS A 109 -14.37 -10.93 7.67
C LYS A 109 -13.12 -11.51 8.32
N LEU A 110 -11.96 -11.26 7.74
CA LEU A 110 -10.68 -11.72 8.29
C LEU A 110 -10.40 -11.07 9.64
N ILE A 111 -10.64 -9.76 9.76
CA ILE A 111 -10.49 -9.01 11.01
C ILE A 111 -11.43 -9.57 12.09
N SER A 112 -12.71 -9.77 11.79
CA SER A 112 -13.70 -10.27 12.75
C SER A 112 -13.37 -11.68 13.22
N LEU A 113 -13.01 -12.60 12.30
CA LEU A 113 -12.56 -13.95 12.65
C LEU A 113 -11.26 -13.93 13.47
N GLY A 114 -10.33 -13.03 13.15
CA GLY A 114 -9.10 -12.81 13.91
C GLY A 114 -9.38 -12.41 15.36
N ASN A 115 -10.29 -11.48 15.57
CA ASN A 115 -10.68 -11.00 16.91
C ASN A 115 -11.33 -12.11 17.73
N ILE A 116 -12.28 -12.86 17.14
CA ILE A 116 -12.93 -13.99 17.82
C ILE A 116 -11.90 -15.07 18.17
N ARG A 117 -11.00 -15.40 17.21
CA ARG A 117 -9.91 -16.37 17.43
C ARG A 117 -8.99 -15.91 18.56
N ALA A 118 -8.58 -14.64 18.58
CA ALA A 118 -7.70 -14.10 19.62
C ALA A 118 -8.34 -14.19 21.01
N LYS A 119 -9.64 -13.84 21.12
CA LYS A 119 -10.40 -13.97 22.37
C LYS A 119 -10.41 -15.41 22.87
N LEU A 120 -10.80 -16.38 22.03
CA LEU A 120 -10.87 -17.78 22.42
C LEU A 120 -9.50 -18.38 22.77
N ILE A 121 -8.43 -17.95 22.10
CA ILE A 121 -7.06 -18.33 22.48
C ILE A 121 -6.69 -17.77 23.85
N SER A 122 -7.05 -16.53 24.16
CA SER A 122 -6.82 -15.95 25.47
C SER A 122 -7.55 -16.70 26.59
N GLU A 123 -8.81 -17.11 26.35
CA GLU A 123 -9.58 -17.93 27.27
C GLU A 123 -8.95 -19.34 27.46
N GLU A 124 -8.41 -19.94 26.38
CA GLU A 124 -7.70 -21.22 26.44
C GLU A 124 -6.41 -21.12 27.27
N LEU A 125 -5.61 -20.08 27.08
CA LEU A 125 -4.38 -19.82 27.83
C LEU A 125 -4.64 -19.56 29.32
N ASN A 126 -5.75 -18.91 29.65
CA ASN A 126 -6.15 -18.65 31.02
C ASN A 126 -6.92 -19.81 31.68
N ASN A 127 -7.07 -20.95 31.01
CA ASN A 127 -7.87 -22.11 31.45
C ASN A 127 -9.34 -21.79 31.77
N THR A 128 -9.91 -20.79 31.13
CA THR A 128 -11.33 -20.37 31.33
C THR A 128 -12.24 -20.79 30.18
N ILE A 129 -11.68 -21.41 29.13
CA ILE A 129 -12.43 -21.81 27.94
C ILE A 129 -13.38 -22.97 28.23
N SER A 130 -14.64 -22.88 27.76
CA SER A 130 -15.60 -23.97 27.85
C SER A 130 -15.32 -25.09 26.85
N SER A 131 -15.86 -26.32 27.09
CA SER A 131 -15.74 -27.44 26.15
C SER A 131 -16.34 -27.12 24.78
N GLY A 132 -17.46 -26.37 24.73
CA GLY A 132 -18.08 -25.93 23.49
C GLY A 132 -17.23 -24.91 22.73
N ASP A 133 -16.58 -23.98 23.45
CA ASP A 133 -15.74 -22.95 22.84
C ASP A 133 -14.40 -23.53 22.31
N ARG A 134 -13.91 -24.67 22.85
CA ARG A 134 -12.78 -25.38 22.27
C ARG A 134 -13.07 -25.94 20.87
N ILE A 135 -14.26 -26.51 20.68
CA ILE A 135 -14.70 -26.99 19.36
C ILE A 135 -14.82 -25.82 18.39
N LYS A 136 -15.46 -24.72 18.83
CA LYS A 136 -15.60 -23.48 18.07
C LYS A 136 -14.24 -22.87 17.71
N LEU A 137 -13.27 -22.91 18.62
CA LEU A 137 -11.91 -22.43 18.36
C LEU A 137 -11.24 -23.21 17.22
N LEU A 138 -11.37 -24.54 17.18
CA LEU A 138 -10.84 -25.36 16.10
C LEU A 138 -11.47 -25.00 14.74
N GLU A 139 -12.79 -24.83 14.71
CA GLU A 139 -13.51 -24.40 13.50
C GLU A 139 -13.05 -23.01 13.03
N ILE A 140 -12.94 -22.05 13.96
CA ILE A 140 -12.49 -20.70 13.65
C ILE A 140 -11.03 -20.66 13.20
N LYS A 141 -10.14 -21.46 13.83
CA LYS A 141 -8.74 -21.59 13.40
C LYS A 141 -8.65 -22.05 11.94
N ASN A 142 -9.46 -23.02 11.51
CA ASN A 142 -9.49 -23.49 10.12
C ASN A 142 -10.04 -22.43 9.17
N LYS A 143 -11.21 -21.86 9.47
CA LYS A 143 -11.82 -20.79 8.65
C LYS A 143 -10.90 -19.59 8.50
N TYR A 144 -10.25 -19.18 9.59
CA TYR A 144 -9.29 -18.08 9.56
C TYR A 144 -8.08 -18.38 8.68
N ARG A 145 -7.51 -19.60 8.82
CA ARG A 145 -6.36 -20.03 8.01
C ARG A 145 -6.69 -20.01 6.51
N ASP A 146 -7.83 -20.59 6.14
CA ASP A 146 -8.20 -20.70 4.73
C ASP A 146 -8.54 -19.30 4.12
N LEU A 147 -9.25 -18.46 4.86
CA LEU A 147 -9.53 -17.09 4.44
C LEU A 147 -8.26 -16.23 4.38
N LYS A 148 -7.34 -16.44 5.35
CA LYS A 148 -6.05 -15.73 5.35
C LYS A 148 -5.20 -16.14 4.15
N ALA A 149 -5.11 -17.42 3.82
CA ALA A 149 -4.35 -17.89 2.67
C ALA A 149 -4.85 -17.27 1.36
N THR A 150 -6.18 -17.21 1.17
CA THR A 150 -6.78 -16.56 -0.01
C THR A 150 -6.48 -15.05 -0.02
N HIS A 151 -6.58 -14.39 1.13
CA HIS A 151 -6.28 -12.96 1.26
C HIS A 151 -4.81 -12.66 0.97
N ASP A 152 -3.88 -13.47 1.49
CA ASP A 152 -2.44 -13.30 1.28
C ASP A 152 -2.06 -13.44 -0.21
N LEU A 153 -2.68 -14.41 -0.92
CA LEU A 153 -2.51 -14.56 -2.37
C LEU A 153 -3.02 -13.34 -3.15
N ALA A 154 -4.20 -12.85 -2.80
CA ALA A 154 -4.77 -11.65 -3.43
C ALA A 154 -3.92 -10.40 -3.15
N SER A 155 -3.40 -10.26 -1.93
CA SER A 155 -2.50 -9.16 -1.56
C SER A 155 -1.18 -9.22 -2.31
N HIS A 156 -0.58 -10.40 -2.45
CA HIS A 156 0.63 -10.60 -3.23
C HIS A 156 0.43 -10.20 -4.69
N LYS A 157 -0.65 -10.66 -5.32
CA LYS A 157 -0.99 -10.28 -6.70
C LYS A 157 -1.19 -8.77 -6.84
N MET A 158 -1.94 -8.15 -5.94
CA MET A 158 -2.14 -6.69 -5.93
C MET A 158 -0.79 -5.94 -5.87
N LEU A 159 0.14 -6.38 -5.03
CA LEU A 159 1.48 -5.77 -4.92
C LEU A 159 2.29 -5.98 -6.20
N GLU A 160 2.21 -7.14 -6.84
CA GLU A 160 2.84 -7.38 -8.14
C GLU A 160 2.26 -6.47 -9.24
N ASP A 161 0.94 -6.31 -9.29
CA ASP A 161 0.27 -5.42 -10.25
C ASP A 161 0.74 -3.97 -10.06
N ILE A 162 0.88 -3.48 -8.81
CA ILE A 162 1.42 -2.14 -8.52
C ILE A 162 2.88 -2.04 -8.97
N ARG A 163 3.74 -3.06 -8.71
CA ARG A 163 5.14 -3.07 -9.17
C ARG A 163 5.24 -3.03 -10.70
N ASN A 164 4.37 -3.75 -11.39
CA ASN A 164 4.31 -3.77 -12.85
C ASN A 164 3.90 -2.41 -13.40
N ILE A 165 2.87 -1.78 -12.82
CA ILE A 165 2.44 -0.41 -13.19
C ILE A 165 3.58 0.57 -12.95
N LYS A 166 4.25 0.51 -11.78
CA LYS A 166 5.42 1.34 -11.48
C LYS A 166 6.46 1.25 -12.58
N SER A 167 6.91 0.05 -12.91
CA SER A 167 7.97 -0.19 -13.89
C SER A 167 7.55 0.25 -15.31
N ALA A 168 6.32 -0.04 -15.70
CA ALA A 168 5.76 0.39 -16.98
C ALA A 168 5.62 1.93 -17.07
N PHE A 169 5.27 2.56 -15.96
CA PHE A 169 5.11 4.01 -15.89
C PHE A 169 6.45 4.74 -16.00
N GLU A 170 7.47 4.28 -15.27
CA GLU A 170 8.85 4.80 -15.32
C GLU A 170 9.45 4.66 -16.72
N SER A 171 9.19 3.54 -17.41
CA SER A 171 9.71 3.32 -18.77
C SER A 171 9.12 4.25 -19.83
N LYS A 172 7.89 4.73 -19.62
CA LYS A 172 7.17 5.60 -20.55
C LYS A 172 7.36 7.08 -20.26
N ASN A 173 7.57 7.44 -19.00
CA ASN A 173 7.61 8.80 -18.54
C ASN A 173 8.98 9.06 -17.90
N LYS A 174 9.43 10.31 -17.97
CA LYS A 174 10.71 10.70 -17.32
C LYS A 174 10.46 10.97 -15.82
N VAL A 175 10.19 9.92 -15.07
CA VAL A 175 9.91 9.96 -13.63
C VAL A 175 10.60 8.81 -12.90
N GLU A 176 10.92 9.03 -11.64
CA GLU A 176 11.36 8.00 -10.71
C GLU A 176 10.25 7.77 -9.69
N LEU A 177 9.87 6.50 -9.50
CA LEU A 177 8.87 6.07 -8.53
C LEU A 177 9.53 5.16 -7.50
N ARG A 178 9.30 5.41 -6.22
CA ARG A 178 9.70 4.50 -5.15
C ARG A 178 8.48 4.10 -4.35
N MET A 179 8.42 2.85 -3.92
CA MET A 179 7.28 2.32 -3.18
C MET A 179 7.74 1.74 -1.85
N GLY A 180 6.95 1.93 -0.81
CA GLY A 180 7.19 1.39 0.52
C GLY A 180 5.88 1.23 1.30
N GLY A 181 5.95 0.51 2.40
CA GLY A 181 4.84 0.29 3.31
C GLY A 181 4.89 -1.08 3.97
N ILE A 182 4.19 -1.23 5.09
CA ILE A 182 4.19 -2.48 5.87
C ILE A 182 3.73 -3.69 5.04
N PRO A 183 2.66 -3.61 4.22
CA PRO A 183 2.21 -4.74 3.40
C PRO A 183 3.28 -5.21 2.41
N MET A 184 4.03 -4.29 1.81
CA MET A 184 5.12 -4.61 0.89
C MET A 184 6.26 -5.30 1.61
N ILE A 185 6.69 -4.78 2.76
CA ILE A 185 7.77 -5.39 3.55
C ILE A 185 7.41 -6.81 3.98
N ALA A 186 6.17 -7.02 4.40
CA ALA A 186 5.68 -8.33 4.80
C ALA A 186 5.68 -9.34 3.63
N ASP A 187 5.25 -8.92 2.44
CA ASP A 187 5.24 -9.70 1.21
C ASP A 187 6.68 -10.07 0.77
N ASP A 188 7.57 -9.09 0.76
CA ASP A 188 8.98 -9.29 0.43
C ASP A 188 9.65 -10.27 1.40
N MET A 189 9.43 -10.14 2.71
CA MET A 189 9.97 -11.06 3.71
C MET A 189 9.51 -12.49 3.48
N ILE A 190 8.21 -12.71 3.21
CA ILE A 190 7.66 -14.04 2.95
C ILE A 190 8.30 -14.62 1.68
N THR A 191 8.42 -13.82 0.63
CA THR A 191 9.01 -14.22 -0.65
C THR A 191 10.49 -14.57 -0.50
N TYR A 192 11.27 -13.76 0.20
CA TYR A 192 12.69 -14.03 0.45
C TYR A 192 12.90 -15.29 1.28
N VAL A 193 12.17 -15.43 2.40
CA VAL A 193 12.27 -16.64 3.25
C VAL A 193 11.91 -17.90 2.46
N ARG A 194 10.85 -17.84 1.64
CA ARG A 194 10.46 -18.98 0.78
C ARG A 194 11.56 -19.35 -0.21
N ASN A 195 12.14 -18.35 -0.89
CA ASN A 195 13.20 -18.56 -1.88
C ASN A 195 14.46 -19.12 -1.22
N ASP A 196 14.83 -18.59 -0.05
CA ASP A 196 16.00 -19.08 0.71
C ASP A 196 15.80 -20.53 1.16
N LEU A 197 14.61 -20.90 1.65
CA LEU A 197 14.29 -22.27 2.03
C LEU A 197 14.38 -23.23 0.83
N VAL A 198 13.88 -22.85 -0.32
CA VAL A 198 13.95 -23.65 -1.55
C VAL A 198 15.39 -23.81 -2.00
N ASN A 199 16.14 -22.71 -2.10
CA ASN A 199 17.52 -22.73 -2.57
C ASN A 199 18.42 -23.51 -1.62
N PHE A 200 18.26 -23.29 -0.30
CA PHE A 200 19.01 -24.04 0.72
C PHE A 200 18.63 -25.53 0.72
N GLY A 201 17.34 -25.86 0.60
CA GLY A 201 16.85 -27.23 0.53
C GLY A 201 17.43 -27.99 -0.68
N ILE A 202 17.47 -27.36 -1.85
CA ILE A 202 18.11 -27.92 -3.05
C ILE A 202 19.62 -28.13 -2.80
N GLY A 203 20.30 -27.14 -2.22
CA GLY A 203 21.73 -27.22 -1.90
C GLY A 203 22.07 -28.38 -0.96
N VAL A 204 21.28 -28.54 0.11
CA VAL A 204 21.45 -29.64 1.06
C VAL A 204 21.21 -31.00 0.40
N LEU A 205 20.16 -31.11 -0.43
CA LEU A 205 19.83 -32.35 -1.14
C LEU A 205 20.98 -32.73 -2.09
N LEU A 206 21.49 -31.81 -2.87
CA LEU A 206 22.63 -32.05 -3.75
C LEU A 206 23.89 -32.47 -2.96
N PHE A 207 24.17 -31.79 -1.85
CA PHE A 207 25.28 -32.13 -0.98
C PHE A 207 25.18 -33.58 -0.45
N ILE A 208 23.97 -33.99 0.00
CA ILE A 208 23.74 -35.36 0.47
C ILE A 208 23.96 -36.38 -0.66
N ILE A 209 23.44 -36.13 -1.87
CA ILE A 209 23.61 -37.00 -3.03
C ILE A 209 25.10 -37.19 -3.36
N ILE A 210 25.85 -36.06 -3.47
CA ILE A 210 27.29 -36.10 -3.76
C ILE A 210 28.04 -36.85 -2.70
N THR A 211 27.76 -36.64 -1.41
CA THR A 211 28.41 -37.32 -0.29
C THR A 211 28.16 -38.82 -0.31
N LEU A 212 26.90 -39.22 -0.53
CA LEU A 212 26.54 -40.64 -0.62
C LEU A 212 27.22 -41.31 -1.83
N THR A 213 27.24 -40.67 -2.99
CA THR A 213 27.88 -41.19 -4.21
C THR A 213 29.39 -41.29 -4.07
N THR A 214 30.01 -40.49 -3.18
CA THR A 214 31.46 -40.52 -2.95
C THR A 214 31.86 -41.57 -1.92
N ILE A 215 30.97 -41.92 -0.99
CA ILE A 215 31.24 -42.90 0.08
C ILE A 215 30.87 -44.34 -0.35
N PHE A 216 29.86 -44.49 -1.21
CA PHE A 216 29.39 -45.78 -1.74
C PHE A 216 29.77 -45.96 -3.21
#